data_d31092e14523c3f223218e651976f9b3
#
_entry.id   d31092e14523c3f223218e651976f9b3
#
_cell.length_a   1.000
_cell.length_b   1.000
_cell.length_c   1.000
_cell.angle_alpha   90.00
_cell.angle_beta   90.00
_cell.angle_gamma   90.00
#
_symmetry.space_group_name_H-M   'P 1'
#
loop_
_entity.id
_entity.type
_entity.pdbx_description
1 polymer ?
#
loop_
_entity_poly.entity_id
_entity_poly.type
_entity_poly.pdbx_seq_one_letter_code
_entity_poly.pdbx_strand_id
1 'polypeptide(L)'
;MGFGESMAKLGFGKRDIRKLERERDIDGLVELLRGEDEDLAFQAIEALTRIGDQRGVEALMALVVDLSCSELIRAKAWLALDVGLERESKKRRDWK
;
A
#
# COMPACT_ATOMS: atom_id res chain seq x y z
N MET A 1 -13.03 5.85 -31.22
CA MET A 1 -13.20 5.29 -30.28
C MET A 1 -12.08 4.84 -29.44
N GLY A 2 -10.92 4.60 -29.88
CA GLY A 2 -9.81 4.30 -29.09
C GLY A 2 -9.51 5.34 -28.05
N PHE A 3 -10.04 6.46 -28.25
CA PHE A 3 -9.87 7.56 -27.39
C PHE A 3 -10.44 7.35 -26.03
N GLY A 4 -11.70 6.96 -25.92
CA GLY A 4 -12.34 6.73 -24.67
C GLY A 4 -11.64 5.64 -23.87
N GLU A 5 -11.17 4.65 -24.58
CA GLU A 5 -10.48 3.56 -23.95
C GLU A 5 -9.15 4.02 -23.35
N SER A 6 -8.44 4.85 -24.08
CA SER A 6 -7.19 5.35 -23.59
C SER A 6 -7.37 6.15 -22.33
N MET A 7 -8.40 6.96 -22.32
CA MET A 7 -8.67 7.76 -21.17
C MET A 7 -9.03 6.91 -19.98
N ALA A 8 -9.83 5.88 -20.24
CA ALA A 8 -10.23 4.97 -19.18
C ALA A 8 -9.01 4.28 -18.59
N LYS A 9 -8.09 3.88 -19.46
CA LYS A 9 -6.88 3.24 -18.97
C LYS A 9 -6.06 4.16 -18.13
N LEU A 10 -5.95 5.39 -18.54
CA LEU A 10 -5.22 6.37 -17.76
C LEU A 10 -5.87 6.56 -16.39
N GLY A 11 -7.19 6.57 -16.37
CA GLY A 11 -7.92 6.68 -15.14
C GLY A 11 -7.63 5.51 -14.22
N PHE A 12 -7.61 4.32 -14.79
CA PHE A 12 -7.31 3.13 -14.02
C PHE A 12 -5.86 3.15 -13.54
N GLY A 13 -4.95 3.55 -14.41
CA GLY A 13 -3.55 3.59 -14.07
C GLY A 13 -3.27 4.47 -12.89
N LYS A 14 -4.11 5.48 -12.73
CA LYS A 14 -3.94 6.39 -11.62
C LYS A 14 -4.97 6.16 -10.55
N ARG A 15 -5.37 4.92 -10.39
CA ARG A 15 -6.37 4.60 -9.44
C ARG A 15 -6.39 5.59 -8.32
N ASP A 16 -7.57 5.88 -7.86
CA ASP A 16 -7.74 6.84 -6.80
C ASP A 16 -7.42 6.16 -5.47
N ILE A 17 -6.18 6.32 -5.07
CA ILE A 17 -5.70 5.76 -3.81
C ILE A 17 -6.57 6.21 -2.65
N ARG A 18 -6.99 7.46 -2.68
CA ARG A 18 -7.81 7.99 -1.61
C ARG A 18 -9.13 7.26 -1.51
N LYS A 19 -9.70 6.93 -2.65
CA LYS A 19 -10.95 6.21 -2.66
C LYS A 19 -10.76 4.81 -2.11
N LEU A 20 -9.71 4.13 -2.54
CA LEU A 20 -9.42 2.79 -2.04
C LEU A 20 -9.20 2.82 -0.55
N GLU A 21 -8.50 3.82 -0.07
CA GLU A 21 -8.24 3.96 1.35
C GLU A 21 -9.52 4.20 2.13
N ARG A 22 -10.36 5.09 1.61
CA ARG A 22 -11.64 5.40 2.25
C ARG A 22 -12.52 4.19 2.37
N GLU A 23 -12.53 3.38 1.32
CA GLU A 23 -13.35 2.18 1.28
C GLU A 23 -12.70 1.02 1.98
N ARG A 24 -11.47 1.21 2.42
CA ARG A 24 -10.69 0.15 3.05
C ARG A 24 -10.60 -1.07 2.14
N ASP A 25 -10.38 -0.79 0.86
CA ASP A 25 -10.26 -1.84 -0.15
C ASP A 25 -8.83 -2.39 -0.11
N ILE A 26 -8.61 -3.29 0.82
CA ILE A 26 -7.27 -3.86 1.03
C ILE A 26 -6.79 -4.58 -0.22
N ASP A 27 -7.68 -5.36 -0.83
CA ASP A 27 -7.29 -6.09 -2.04
C ASP A 27 -6.87 -5.17 -3.16
N GLY A 28 -7.60 -4.07 -3.35
CA GLY A 28 -7.24 -3.11 -4.38
C GLY A 28 -5.90 -2.45 -4.12
N LEU A 29 -5.63 -2.12 -2.87
CA LEU A 29 -4.35 -1.51 -2.52
C LEU A 29 -3.21 -2.52 -2.68
N VAL A 30 -3.44 -3.76 -2.28
CA VAL A 30 -2.43 -4.80 -2.42
C VAL A 30 -2.06 -5.04 -3.88
N GLU A 31 -3.04 -4.96 -4.76
CA GLU A 31 -2.76 -5.11 -6.19
C GLU A 31 -1.80 -4.03 -6.68
N LEU A 32 -1.93 -2.83 -6.16
CA LEU A 32 -1.05 -1.74 -6.57
C LEU A 32 0.39 -1.96 -6.13
N LEU A 33 0.59 -2.71 -5.08
CA LEU A 33 1.94 -3.03 -4.61
C LEU A 33 2.72 -3.81 -5.65
N ARG A 34 2.01 -4.62 -6.43
CA ARG A 34 2.65 -5.46 -7.42
C ARG A 34 2.59 -4.88 -8.82
N GLY A 35 2.06 -3.67 -8.95
CA GLY A 35 1.98 -3.01 -10.24
C GLY A 35 3.34 -2.48 -10.66
N GLU A 36 3.39 -2.00 -11.89
CA GLU A 36 4.63 -1.48 -12.43
C GLU A 36 4.93 -0.04 -12.04
N ASP A 37 3.93 0.64 -11.52
CA ASP A 37 4.08 2.04 -11.15
C ASP A 37 4.56 2.14 -9.70
N GLU A 38 5.82 2.46 -9.52
CA GLU A 38 6.40 2.55 -8.20
C GLU A 38 5.76 3.64 -7.35
N ASP A 39 5.36 4.73 -7.98
CA ASP A 39 4.72 5.82 -7.23
C ASP A 39 3.41 5.34 -6.62
N LEU A 40 2.61 4.62 -7.41
CA LEU A 40 1.37 4.08 -6.89
C LEU A 40 1.62 3.03 -5.81
N ALA A 41 2.67 2.24 -6.00
CA ALA A 41 3.00 1.24 -5.00
C ALA A 41 3.38 1.91 -3.67
N PHE A 42 4.17 2.97 -3.74
CA PHE A 42 4.53 3.72 -2.55
C PHE A 42 3.30 4.26 -1.85
N GLN A 43 2.40 4.86 -2.62
CA GLN A 43 1.18 5.42 -2.05
C GLN A 43 0.30 4.34 -1.44
N ALA A 44 0.26 3.17 -2.07
CA ALA A 44 -0.51 2.06 -1.55
C ALA A 44 0.07 1.57 -0.22
N ILE A 45 1.39 1.53 -0.11
CA ILE A 45 2.03 1.14 1.15
C ILE A 45 1.61 2.11 2.25
N GLU A 46 1.65 3.39 1.95
CA GLU A 46 1.27 4.40 2.95
C GLU A 46 -0.19 4.26 3.35
N ALA A 47 -1.05 4.03 2.36
CA ALA A 47 -2.47 3.87 2.64
C ALA A 47 -2.73 2.65 3.52
N LEU A 48 -2.09 1.54 3.21
CA LEU A 48 -2.25 0.33 3.99
C LEU A 48 -1.76 0.54 5.42
N THR A 49 -0.69 1.30 5.57
CA THR A 49 -0.16 1.62 6.89
C THR A 49 -1.17 2.44 7.70
N ARG A 50 -1.80 3.42 7.04
CA ARG A 50 -2.77 4.26 7.72
C ARG A 50 -4.02 3.48 8.13
N ILE A 51 -4.44 2.56 7.28
CA ILE A 51 -5.61 1.74 7.58
C ILE A 51 -5.33 0.81 8.77
N GLY A 52 -4.15 0.24 8.79
CA GLY A 52 -3.76 -0.62 9.90
C GLY A 52 -4.44 -1.98 9.95
N ASP A 53 -5.00 -2.42 8.83
CA ASP A 53 -5.67 -3.72 8.79
C ASP A 53 -4.64 -4.85 8.75
N GLN A 54 -4.96 -5.93 9.44
CA GLN A 54 -4.06 -7.08 9.51
C GLN A 54 -3.68 -7.62 8.14
N ARG A 55 -4.64 -7.66 7.22
CA ARG A 55 -4.35 -8.15 5.87
C ARG A 55 -3.35 -7.27 5.15
N GLY A 56 -3.42 -5.96 5.39
CA GLY A 56 -2.46 -5.05 4.81
C GLY A 56 -1.07 -5.26 5.38
N VAL A 57 -1.00 -5.47 6.68
CA VAL A 57 0.27 -5.74 7.36
C VAL A 57 0.91 -7.00 6.79
N GLU A 58 0.10 -8.04 6.62
CA GLU A 58 0.60 -9.30 6.06
C GLU A 58 1.11 -9.12 4.64
N ALA A 59 0.42 -8.30 3.84
CA ALA A 59 0.85 -8.04 2.48
C ALA A 59 2.19 -7.31 2.47
N LEU A 60 2.37 -6.36 3.39
CA LEU A 60 3.64 -5.64 3.47
C LEU A 60 4.77 -6.57 3.92
N MET A 61 4.49 -7.48 4.81
CA MET A 61 5.47 -8.44 5.26
C MET A 61 5.92 -9.34 4.10
N ALA A 62 4.96 -9.78 3.29
CA ALA A 62 5.28 -10.59 2.13
C ALA A 62 6.13 -9.80 1.13
N LEU A 63 5.86 -8.51 1.03
CA LEU A 63 6.58 -7.66 0.09
C LEU A 63 8.04 -7.51 0.49
N VAL A 64 8.30 -7.41 1.77
CA VAL A 64 9.66 -7.23 2.27
C VAL A 64 10.59 -8.36 1.85
N VAL A 65 10.04 -9.57 1.77
CA VAL A 65 10.86 -10.73 1.43
C VAL A 65 10.74 -11.12 -0.05
N ASP A 66 10.01 -10.35 -0.83
CA ASP A 66 9.79 -10.67 -2.24
C ASP A 66 10.93 -10.11 -3.09
N LEU A 67 11.86 -10.98 -3.48
CA LEU A 67 13.02 -10.56 -4.23
C LEU A 67 12.69 -10.10 -5.65
N SER A 68 11.49 -10.37 -6.12
CA SER A 68 11.10 -9.91 -7.45
C SER A 68 10.67 -8.44 -7.43
N CYS A 69 10.49 -7.85 -6.27
CA CYS A 69 10.16 -6.44 -6.17
C CYS A 69 11.45 -5.61 -6.09
N SER A 70 11.35 -4.35 -6.47
CA SER A 70 12.51 -3.48 -6.41
C SER A 70 12.92 -3.25 -4.96
N GLU A 71 14.19 -2.93 -4.77
CA GLU A 71 14.71 -2.66 -3.44
C GLU A 71 14.01 -1.48 -2.79
N LEU A 72 13.66 -0.49 -3.58
CA LEU A 72 12.99 0.69 -3.06
C LEU A 72 11.63 0.34 -2.47
N ILE A 73 10.89 -0.50 -3.18
CA ILE A 73 9.58 -0.93 -2.70
C ILE A 73 9.72 -1.73 -1.41
N ARG A 74 10.70 -2.64 -1.38
CA ARG A 74 10.92 -3.44 -0.18
C ARG A 74 11.33 -2.58 1.00
N ALA A 75 12.20 -1.61 0.75
CA ALA A 75 12.64 -0.72 1.82
C ALA A 75 11.47 0.10 2.36
N LYS A 76 10.60 0.57 1.47
CA LYS A 76 9.45 1.34 1.88
C LYS A 76 8.51 0.50 2.74
N ALA A 77 8.30 -0.74 2.34
CA ALA A 77 7.45 -1.65 3.10
C ALA A 77 8.03 -1.91 4.48
N TRP A 78 9.33 -2.09 4.54
CA TRP A 78 10.02 -2.30 5.81
C TRP A 78 9.81 -1.12 6.75
N LEU A 79 10.00 0.09 6.22
CA LEU A 79 9.81 1.29 7.02
C LEU A 79 8.37 1.44 7.50
N ALA A 80 7.43 1.08 6.64
CA ALA A 80 6.03 1.18 7.01
C ALA A 80 5.69 0.24 8.15
N LEU A 81 6.25 -0.96 8.13
CA LEU A 81 6.02 -1.93 9.19
C LEU A 81 6.62 -1.45 10.50
N ASP A 82 7.81 -0.86 10.42
CA ASP A 82 8.47 -0.36 11.61
C ASP A 82 7.65 0.74 12.29
N VAL A 83 7.13 1.66 11.50
CA VAL A 83 6.30 2.74 12.02
C VAL A 83 5.02 2.18 12.64
N GLY A 84 4.43 1.18 12.00
CA GLY A 84 3.23 0.56 12.52
C GLY A 84 3.46 -0.10 13.86
N LEU A 85 4.59 -0.78 14.01
CA LEU A 85 4.92 -1.41 15.27
C LEU A 85 5.14 -0.39 16.37
N GLU A 86 5.76 0.74 16.02
CA GLU A 86 5.98 1.79 16.98
C GLU A 86 4.67 2.35 17.49
N ARG A 87 3.71 2.53 16.61
CA ARG A 87 2.41 3.03 17.00
C ARG A 87 1.73 2.09 17.98
N GLU A 88 1.84 0.82 17.73
CA GLU A 88 1.24 -0.16 18.61
C GLU A 88 1.89 -0.15 19.97
N SER A 89 3.19 -0.02 20.00
CA SER A 89 3.91 0.06 21.25
C SER A 89 3.46 1.26 22.07
N LYS A 90 3.28 2.39 21.42
CA LYS A 90 2.83 3.58 22.11
C LYS A 90 1.45 3.41 22.66
N LYS A 91 0.57 2.79 21.91
CA LYS A 91 -0.78 2.55 22.39
C LYS A 91 -0.77 1.71 23.65
N ARG A 92 0.07 0.71 23.67
CA ARG A 92 0.15 -0.16 24.83
C ARG A 92 0.63 0.59 26.05
N ARG A 93 1.55 1.50 25.88
CA ARG A 93 2.06 2.27 26.98
C ARG A 93 1.01 3.19 27.56
N ASP A 94 0.18 3.73 26.68
CA ASP A 94 -0.80 4.71 27.09
C ASP A 94 -1.80 4.20 28.11
N TRP A 95 -2.09 2.93 28.09
CA TRP A 95 -3.11 2.46 29.00
C TRP A 95 -2.59 2.27 30.43
N LYS A 96 -1.35 2.47 30.61
CA LYS A 96 -0.83 2.48 31.95
C LYS A 96 -1.26 3.73 32.68
#